data_e04dbea3da0c95ed4efeab534e5cdedc
#
_entry.id   e04dbea3da0c95ed4efeab534e5cdedc
#
_cell.length_a   1.000
_cell.length_b   1.000
_cell.length_c   1.000
_cell.angle_alpha   90.00
_cell.angle_beta   90.00
_cell.angle_gamma   90.00
#
_symmetry.space_group_name_H-M   'P 1'
#
loop_
_entity.id
_entity.type
_entity.pdbx_description
1 polymer ?
#
loop_
_entity_poly.entity_id
_entity_poly.type
_entity_poly.pdbx_seq_one_letter_code
_entity_poly.pdbx_strand_id
1 'polypeptide(L)'
;MKRICSVFIALVLAFTVTGCGLDRDKKSDKVSIVTTMFAAYDFAREIAGDRADITLLLKPGADSHSYEPSPKDMAAIDNCDIFIYTGGENDDWVDRIAASSSNKDMKIIKMLDLVDKYEEEITEGMEHHEGHNHDEDHDHDEDTSEWDEHVWTDPENAMIISKKIADTLALTDYQGKDYYMGNYKKYEKELKDLDEEFRILIDNAKRKEVIFGDRFPLRYFVEAYGLTYYAAFPGCTSESEPSAKTVAFLIDKVKTDNIPVIFTIELSNGNIAKTIAKSTGTKVLTFYTCHNISK
;
A
#
# COMPACT_ATOMS: atom_id res chain seq x y z
N MET A 1 74.64 10.66 -15.14
CA MET A 1 73.37 11.18 -15.55
C MET A 1 72.35 10.10 -15.89
N LYS A 2 72.68 9.01 -16.58
CA LYS A 2 71.69 7.97 -16.96
C LYS A 2 71.10 7.15 -15.77
N ARG A 3 71.84 6.99 -14.65
CA ARG A 3 71.35 6.24 -13.47
C ARG A 3 70.43 7.07 -12.55
N ILE A 4 70.52 8.38 -12.57
CA ILE A 4 69.63 9.25 -11.77
C ILE A 4 68.25 9.39 -12.42
N CYS A 5 68.16 9.41 -13.75
CA CYS A 5 66.90 9.42 -14.47
C CYS A 5 66.08 8.15 -14.27
N SER A 6 66.75 6.97 -14.14
CA SER A 6 66.03 5.68 -13.93
C SER A 6 65.41 5.57 -12.53
N VAL A 7 66.01 6.21 -11.51
CA VAL A 7 65.43 6.20 -10.15
C VAL A 7 64.28 7.18 -10.05
N PHE A 8 64.27 8.31 -10.77
CA PHE A 8 63.19 9.26 -10.79
C PHE A 8 61.94 8.71 -11.53
N ILE A 9 62.13 7.96 -12.61
CA ILE A 9 61.01 7.32 -13.36
C ILE A 9 60.39 6.18 -12.52
N ALA A 10 61.19 5.42 -11.76
CA ALA A 10 60.63 4.39 -10.86
C ALA A 10 59.86 5.00 -9.68
N LEU A 11 60.26 6.19 -9.18
CA LEU A 11 59.55 6.88 -8.09
C LEU A 11 58.21 7.50 -8.54
N VAL A 12 58.13 7.96 -9.79
CA VAL A 12 56.90 8.53 -10.37
C VAL A 12 55.87 7.45 -10.70
N LEU A 13 56.29 6.24 -11.08
CA LEU A 13 55.43 5.09 -11.31
C LEU A 13 54.87 4.47 -10.03
N ALA A 14 55.51 4.69 -8.87
CA ALA A 14 55.02 4.20 -7.59
C ALA A 14 53.89 5.04 -6.98
N PHE A 15 53.67 6.30 -7.48
CA PHE A 15 52.64 7.19 -6.96
C PHE A 15 51.31 7.18 -7.76
N THR A 16 51.20 6.41 -8.84
CA THR A 16 50.00 6.39 -9.69
C THR A 16 49.07 5.20 -9.38
N VAL A 17 49.33 4.37 -8.33
CA VAL A 17 48.47 3.23 -7.96
C VAL A 17 47.58 3.51 -6.73
N THR A 18 47.59 4.72 -6.21
CA THR A 18 46.68 5.12 -5.13
C THR A 18 45.54 5.95 -5.69
N GLY A 19 44.51 5.34 -6.23
CA GLY A 19 43.38 6.14 -6.58
C GLY A 19 42.32 5.48 -7.48
N CYS A 20 41.91 4.30 -7.17
CA CYS A 20 40.54 3.84 -7.45
C CYS A 20 40.13 2.97 -6.26
N GLY A 21 39.94 3.59 -5.11
CA GLY A 21 39.02 3.10 -4.15
C GLY A 21 37.65 3.22 -4.85
N LEU A 22 37.16 2.11 -5.39
CA LEU A 22 35.73 1.95 -5.52
C LEU A 22 35.18 2.32 -4.14
N ASP A 23 34.48 3.45 -4.03
CA ASP A 23 33.53 3.66 -2.95
C ASP A 23 32.57 2.46 -3.06
N ARG A 24 32.90 1.37 -2.34
CA ARG A 24 31.89 0.47 -1.88
C ARG A 24 31.03 1.38 -1.01
N ASP A 25 29.83 1.68 -1.49
CA ASP A 25 28.79 2.28 -0.67
C ASP A 25 28.90 1.57 0.69
N LYS A 26 29.28 2.33 1.72
CA LYS A 26 29.31 1.79 3.07
C LYS A 26 27.89 1.32 3.30
N LYS A 27 27.69 0.00 3.37
CA LYS A 27 26.42 -0.56 3.78
C LYS A 27 26.08 0.17 5.08
N SER A 28 24.96 0.89 5.08
CA SER A 28 24.46 1.57 6.26
C SER A 28 24.40 0.54 7.38
N ASP A 29 24.81 0.91 8.60
CA ASP A 29 24.62 0.04 9.77
C ASP A 29 23.13 -0.07 10.17
N LYS A 30 22.25 0.62 9.44
CA LYS A 30 20.80 0.62 9.65
C LYS A 30 20.14 -0.54 8.92
N VAL A 31 19.01 -1.00 9.46
CA VAL A 31 18.16 -1.98 8.78
C VAL A 31 17.60 -1.37 7.49
N SER A 32 17.75 -2.09 6.38
CA SER A 32 17.18 -1.67 5.10
C SER A 32 15.80 -2.29 4.91
N ILE A 33 14.79 -1.44 4.71
CA ILE A 33 13.40 -1.84 4.50
C ILE A 33 12.95 -1.38 3.12
N VAL A 34 12.28 -2.27 2.39
CA VAL A 34 11.60 -1.90 1.14
C VAL A 34 10.10 -2.16 1.32
N THR A 35 9.27 -1.23 0.85
CA THR A 35 7.81 -1.35 0.90
C THR A 35 7.20 -1.06 -0.46
N THR A 36 6.11 -1.76 -0.82
CA THR A 36 5.43 -1.53 -2.10
C THR A 36 4.58 -0.27 -2.07
N MET A 37 3.91 0.04 -0.96
CA MET A 37 2.93 1.10 -0.85
C MET A 37 3.07 1.97 0.40
N PHE A 38 2.33 3.08 0.42
CA PHE A 38 2.47 4.11 1.46
C PHE A 38 2.10 3.63 2.86
N ALA A 39 1.01 2.88 3.04
CA ALA A 39 0.60 2.43 4.37
C ALA A 39 1.71 1.57 5.04
N ALA A 40 2.28 0.61 4.29
CA ALA A 40 3.40 -0.20 4.77
C ALA A 40 4.65 0.65 5.08
N TYR A 41 4.92 1.66 4.25
CA TYR A 41 6.02 2.61 4.47
C TYR A 41 5.82 3.40 5.76
N ASP A 42 4.61 3.92 5.99
CA ASP A 42 4.31 4.73 7.16
C ASP A 42 4.40 3.92 8.45
N PHE A 43 3.83 2.71 8.47
CA PHE A 43 3.97 1.80 9.61
C PHE A 43 5.44 1.49 9.92
N ALA A 44 6.23 1.17 8.89
CA ALA A 44 7.65 0.92 9.07
C ALA A 44 8.39 2.16 9.61
N ARG A 45 8.06 3.35 9.12
CA ARG A 45 8.63 4.62 9.55
C ARG A 45 8.33 4.94 11.02
N GLU A 46 7.07 4.76 11.43
CA GLU A 46 6.65 5.01 12.82
C GLU A 46 7.34 4.04 13.80
N ILE A 47 7.55 2.80 13.40
CA ILE A 47 8.18 1.79 14.26
C ILE A 47 9.70 1.89 14.24
N ALA A 48 10.31 2.01 13.07
CA ALA A 48 11.77 1.97 12.92
C ALA A 48 12.46 3.31 13.26
N GLY A 49 11.76 4.44 13.07
CA GLY A 49 12.34 5.76 13.26
C GLY A 49 13.65 5.92 12.48
N ASP A 50 14.66 6.49 13.14
CA ASP A 50 15.97 6.75 12.52
C ASP A 50 16.90 5.52 12.43
N ARG A 51 16.45 4.33 12.87
CA ARG A 51 17.27 3.11 12.88
C ARG A 51 17.16 2.29 11.61
N ALA A 52 16.28 2.65 10.67
CA ALA A 52 16.17 2.01 9.37
C ALA A 52 16.27 3.01 8.23
N ASP A 53 16.72 2.51 7.08
CA ASP A 53 16.61 3.19 5.79
C ASP A 53 15.45 2.54 5.02
N ILE A 54 14.37 3.31 4.79
CA ILE A 54 13.13 2.79 4.24
C ILE A 54 12.95 3.32 2.81
N THR A 55 12.71 2.42 1.88
CA THR A 55 12.44 2.73 0.48
C THR A 55 10.99 2.41 0.14
N LEU A 56 10.23 3.40 -0.28
CA LEU A 56 8.90 3.24 -0.87
C LEU A 56 9.04 3.07 -2.39
N LEU A 57 8.55 1.96 -2.94
CA LEU A 57 8.62 1.68 -4.37
C LEU A 57 7.59 2.50 -5.16
N LEU A 58 6.36 2.57 -4.67
CA LEU A 58 5.29 3.34 -5.29
C LEU A 58 5.58 4.83 -5.17
N LYS A 59 5.77 5.51 -6.30
CA LYS A 59 6.06 6.94 -6.32
C LYS A 59 4.85 7.75 -5.82
N PRO A 60 5.07 8.91 -5.14
CA PRO A 60 3.99 9.79 -4.75
C PRO A 60 3.08 10.15 -5.94
N GLY A 61 1.78 9.94 -5.76
CA GLY A 61 0.75 10.19 -6.78
C GLY A 61 0.61 9.11 -7.84
N ALA A 62 1.32 7.98 -7.75
CA ALA A 62 1.11 6.82 -8.61
C ALA A 62 -0.01 5.92 -8.05
N ASP A 63 -0.71 5.22 -8.94
CA ASP A 63 -1.73 4.23 -8.59
C ASP A 63 -1.07 2.88 -8.30
N SER A 64 -1.42 2.23 -7.19
CA SER A 64 -0.90 0.92 -6.79
C SER A 64 -1.36 -0.19 -7.72
N HIS A 65 -2.59 -0.12 -8.22
CA HIS A 65 -3.20 -1.16 -9.07
C HIS A 65 -2.62 -1.23 -10.49
N SER A 66 -1.79 -0.26 -10.88
CA SER A 66 -1.07 -0.24 -12.16
C SER A 66 0.46 -0.29 -12.00
N TYR A 67 0.94 -0.61 -10.79
CA TYR A 67 2.36 -0.60 -10.50
C TYR A 67 3.06 -1.86 -11.04
N GLU A 68 4.12 -1.63 -11.82
CA GLU A 68 5.04 -2.66 -12.27
C GLU A 68 6.46 -2.35 -11.77
N PRO A 69 7.16 -3.31 -11.11
CA PRO A 69 8.49 -3.05 -10.58
C PRO A 69 9.52 -2.89 -11.69
N SER A 70 10.33 -1.86 -11.59
CA SER A 70 11.47 -1.67 -12.47
C SER A 70 12.66 -2.58 -12.06
N PRO A 71 13.67 -2.80 -12.95
CA PRO A 71 14.87 -3.54 -12.58
C PRO A 71 15.61 -2.94 -11.36
N LYS A 72 15.48 -1.62 -11.14
CA LYS A 72 16.04 -0.94 -9.95
C LYS A 72 15.27 -1.32 -8.68
N ASP A 73 13.95 -1.44 -8.77
CA ASP A 73 13.10 -1.83 -7.65
C ASP A 73 13.37 -3.29 -7.28
N MET A 74 13.51 -4.17 -8.27
CA MET A 74 13.89 -5.56 -8.06
C MET A 74 15.25 -5.68 -7.36
N ALA A 75 16.24 -4.88 -7.76
CA ALA A 75 17.54 -4.85 -7.12
C ALA A 75 17.46 -4.30 -5.68
N ALA A 76 16.59 -3.32 -5.40
CA ALA A 76 16.38 -2.81 -4.05
C ALA A 76 15.77 -3.88 -3.15
N ILE A 77 14.79 -4.64 -3.64
CA ILE A 77 14.17 -5.76 -2.91
C ILE A 77 15.22 -6.84 -2.61
N ASP A 78 16.00 -7.27 -3.61
CA ASP A 78 17.01 -8.35 -3.41
C ASP A 78 18.12 -7.97 -2.40
N ASN A 79 18.32 -6.69 -2.16
CA ASN A 79 19.35 -6.19 -1.24
C ASN A 79 18.82 -5.71 0.12
N CYS A 80 17.50 -5.76 0.38
CA CYS A 80 16.95 -5.31 1.65
C CYS A 80 16.97 -6.40 2.73
N ASP A 81 16.91 -5.97 4.00
CA ASP A 81 16.80 -6.86 5.14
C ASP A 81 15.34 -7.26 5.41
N ILE A 82 14.39 -6.34 5.14
CA ILE A 82 12.95 -6.55 5.33
C ILE A 82 12.21 -6.02 4.10
N PHE A 83 11.34 -6.87 3.53
CA PHE A 83 10.44 -6.50 2.46
C PHE A 83 8.98 -6.58 2.94
N ILE A 84 8.21 -5.50 2.78
CA ILE A 84 6.82 -5.40 3.23
C ILE A 84 5.94 -5.07 2.03
N TYR A 85 4.92 -5.89 1.81
CA TYR A 85 3.95 -5.71 0.72
C TYR A 85 2.55 -6.08 1.19
N THR A 86 1.55 -5.70 0.40
CA THR A 86 0.15 -5.95 0.76
C THR A 86 -0.23 -7.41 0.55
N GLY A 87 0.06 -7.93 -0.62
CA GLY A 87 -0.47 -9.20 -1.12
C GLY A 87 -1.75 -8.97 -1.93
N GLY A 88 -2.33 -10.02 -2.47
CA GLY A 88 -3.42 -9.96 -3.43
C GLY A 88 -2.92 -10.00 -4.86
N GLU A 89 -3.82 -9.83 -5.84
CA GLU A 89 -3.50 -9.99 -7.25
C GLU A 89 -2.53 -8.94 -7.79
N ASN A 90 -2.64 -7.71 -7.29
CA ASN A 90 -1.74 -6.61 -7.71
C ASN A 90 -0.28 -6.85 -7.30
N ASP A 91 -0.04 -7.74 -6.34
CA ASP A 91 1.28 -8.11 -5.84
C ASP A 91 1.76 -9.50 -6.29
N ASP A 92 1.11 -10.18 -7.24
CA ASP A 92 1.49 -11.51 -7.76
C ASP A 92 2.93 -11.57 -8.29
N TRP A 93 3.44 -10.44 -8.77
CA TRP A 93 4.82 -10.30 -9.19
C TRP A 93 5.82 -10.54 -8.03
N VAL A 94 5.40 -10.34 -6.77
CA VAL A 94 6.25 -10.50 -5.57
C VAL A 94 6.65 -11.95 -5.39
N ASP A 95 5.74 -12.90 -5.57
CA ASP A 95 6.03 -14.33 -5.40
C ASP A 95 7.12 -14.79 -6.37
N ARG A 96 7.10 -14.26 -7.61
CA ARG A 96 8.16 -14.53 -8.62
C ARG A 96 9.51 -13.95 -8.21
N ILE A 97 9.53 -12.74 -7.62
CA ILE A 97 10.76 -12.10 -7.14
C ILE A 97 11.28 -12.85 -5.92
N ALA A 98 10.44 -13.14 -4.93
CA ALA A 98 10.82 -13.87 -3.73
C ALA A 98 11.41 -15.24 -4.05
N ALA A 99 10.82 -15.95 -5.02
CA ALA A 99 11.33 -17.25 -5.49
C ALA A 99 12.69 -17.15 -6.17
N SER A 100 12.96 -16.06 -6.90
CA SER A 100 14.21 -15.83 -7.66
C SER A 100 15.29 -15.10 -6.86
N SER A 101 14.96 -14.51 -5.71
CA SER A 101 15.89 -13.73 -4.88
C SER A 101 17.08 -14.57 -4.43
N SER A 102 18.26 -13.98 -4.51
CA SER A 102 19.49 -14.54 -3.96
C SER A 102 19.62 -14.34 -2.44
N ASN A 103 18.89 -13.38 -1.88
CA ASN A 103 18.88 -13.02 -0.47
C ASN A 103 17.96 -13.93 0.35
N LYS A 104 18.49 -15.03 0.86
CA LYS A 104 17.72 -16.00 1.67
C LYS A 104 17.50 -15.56 3.12
N ASP A 105 18.17 -14.49 3.56
CA ASP A 105 18.04 -13.93 4.91
C ASP A 105 16.98 -12.83 4.99
N MET A 106 16.50 -12.34 3.85
CA MET A 106 15.44 -11.33 3.76
C MET A 106 14.20 -11.80 4.50
N LYS A 107 13.65 -10.92 5.35
CA LYS A 107 12.38 -11.15 6.03
C LYS A 107 11.26 -10.55 5.18
N ILE A 108 10.25 -11.36 4.88
CA ILE A 108 9.11 -10.94 4.06
C ILE A 108 7.89 -10.82 4.98
N ILE A 109 7.18 -9.69 4.85
CA ILE A 109 5.91 -9.42 5.54
C ILE A 109 4.86 -9.18 4.46
N LYS A 110 3.91 -10.13 4.32
CA LYS A 110 2.69 -9.98 3.52
C LYS A 110 1.57 -9.54 4.45
N MET A 111 1.09 -8.30 4.31
CA MET A 111 0.13 -7.72 5.24
C MET A 111 -1.19 -8.48 5.26
N LEU A 112 -1.67 -8.90 4.08
CA LEU A 112 -2.91 -9.65 3.92
C LEU A 112 -2.93 -11.00 4.69
N ASP A 113 -1.76 -11.61 4.93
CA ASP A 113 -1.68 -12.89 5.67
C ASP A 113 -1.68 -12.73 7.20
N LEU A 114 -1.69 -11.49 7.70
CA LEU A 114 -1.66 -11.20 9.13
C LEU A 114 -3.03 -10.99 9.74
N VAL A 115 -4.06 -10.81 8.94
CA VAL A 115 -5.41 -10.38 9.34
C VAL A 115 -6.47 -11.28 8.72
N ASP A 116 -7.69 -11.19 9.25
CA ASP A 116 -8.84 -11.84 8.61
C ASP A 116 -9.10 -11.18 7.26
N LYS A 117 -9.34 -12.02 6.23
CA LYS A 117 -9.48 -11.57 4.84
C LYS A 117 -10.94 -11.39 4.49
N TYR A 118 -11.27 -10.32 3.81
CA TYR A 118 -12.56 -10.10 3.18
C TYR A 118 -12.40 -10.15 1.66
N GLU A 119 -13.37 -10.82 1.02
CA GLU A 119 -13.47 -10.80 -0.43
C GLU A 119 -13.90 -9.41 -0.92
N GLU A 120 -13.44 -9.05 -2.10
CA GLU A 120 -13.94 -7.86 -2.77
C GLU A 120 -15.43 -8.03 -3.04
N GLU A 121 -16.22 -7.00 -2.75
CA GLU A 121 -17.68 -7.08 -2.85
C GLU A 121 -18.18 -6.23 -4.02
N ILE A 122 -19.01 -6.83 -4.86
CA ILE A 122 -19.78 -6.11 -5.87
C ILE A 122 -21.13 -5.76 -5.28
N THR A 123 -21.33 -4.50 -4.91
CA THR A 123 -22.59 -4.03 -4.33
C THR A 123 -23.62 -3.72 -5.42
N GLU A 124 -24.89 -3.58 -5.00
CA GLU A 124 -25.99 -3.24 -5.90
C GLU A 124 -25.67 -1.96 -6.71
N GLY A 125 -25.83 -2.04 -8.02
CA GLY A 125 -25.54 -0.96 -8.96
C GLY A 125 -24.16 -0.99 -9.58
N MET A 126 -23.21 -1.73 -9.04
CA MET A 126 -21.95 -2.05 -9.73
C MET A 126 -22.19 -3.06 -10.85
N GLU A 127 -21.37 -3.02 -11.88
CA GLU A 127 -21.39 -4.05 -12.93
C GLU A 127 -20.42 -5.18 -12.60
N HIS A 128 -20.86 -6.42 -12.87
CA HIS A 128 -19.95 -7.57 -12.89
C HIS A 128 -19.14 -7.49 -14.17
N HIS A 129 -17.81 -7.46 -14.09
CA HIS A 129 -16.98 -7.74 -15.24
C HIS A 129 -16.96 -9.24 -15.47
N GLU A 130 -17.71 -9.70 -16.48
CA GLU A 130 -17.43 -11.00 -17.05
C GLU A 130 -16.04 -10.90 -17.71
N GLY A 131 -15.04 -11.50 -17.08
CA GLY A 131 -13.70 -11.63 -17.65
C GLY A 131 -13.81 -12.15 -19.07
N HIS A 132 -12.99 -11.64 -19.98
CA HIS A 132 -12.95 -12.00 -21.39
C HIS A 132 -13.07 -13.50 -21.57
N ASN A 133 -14.21 -13.95 -22.16
CA ASN A 133 -14.40 -15.30 -22.63
C ASN A 133 -13.29 -15.63 -23.63
N HIS A 134 -12.28 -16.36 -23.21
CA HIS A 134 -11.58 -17.25 -24.09
C HIS A 134 -12.35 -18.56 -24.10
N ASP A 135 -13.05 -18.82 -25.22
CA ASP A 135 -13.56 -20.13 -25.56
C ASP A 135 -12.43 -21.16 -25.43
N GLU A 136 -12.45 -21.95 -24.36
CA GLU A 136 -11.96 -23.33 -24.37
C GLU A 136 -12.44 -24.04 -23.09
N ASP A 137 -13.17 -25.15 -23.31
CA ASP A 137 -13.69 -26.08 -22.30
C ASP A 137 -12.63 -26.50 -21.28
N HIS A 138 -12.70 -25.95 -20.04
CA HIS A 138 -12.21 -26.63 -18.84
C HIS A 138 -13.17 -26.36 -17.68
N ASP A 139 -13.92 -27.44 -17.29
CA ASP A 139 -14.62 -27.57 -16.04
C ASP A 139 -13.62 -27.35 -14.86
N HIS A 140 -13.54 -26.13 -14.36
CA HIS A 140 -13.08 -25.83 -13.01
C HIS A 140 -13.95 -24.70 -12.48
N ASP A 141 -14.96 -25.09 -11.67
CA ASP A 141 -15.61 -24.22 -10.68
C ASP A 141 -14.56 -23.84 -9.60
N GLU A 142 -13.61 -22.99 -9.94
CA GLU A 142 -12.87 -22.21 -8.95
C GLU A 142 -13.56 -20.85 -8.88
N ASP A 143 -14.27 -20.65 -7.77
CA ASP A 143 -14.79 -19.37 -7.32
C ASP A 143 -13.59 -18.41 -7.20
N THR A 144 -13.36 -17.60 -8.23
CA THR A 144 -12.23 -16.66 -8.31
C THR A 144 -12.61 -15.37 -7.59
N SER A 145 -13.08 -15.47 -6.34
CA SER A 145 -13.26 -14.28 -5.52
C SER A 145 -11.90 -13.71 -5.15
N GLU A 146 -11.69 -12.45 -5.51
CA GLU A 146 -10.46 -11.71 -5.20
C GLU A 146 -10.53 -11.18 -3.77
N TRP A 147 -9.40 -11.24 -3.03
CA TRP A 147 -9.32 -10.65 -1.71
C TRP A 147 -9.16 -9.14 -1.81
N ASP A 148 -9.96 -8.38 -1.06
CA ASP A 148 -9.74 -6.94 -0.93
C ASP A 148 -8.38 -6.67 -0.25
N GLU A 149 -7.57 -5.84 -0.89
CA GLU A 149 -6.18 -5.59 -0.48
C GLU A 149 -6.05 -4.48 0.57
N HIS A 150 -7.13 -3.75 0.89
CA HIS A 150 -7.11 -2.51 1.67
C HIS A 150 -7.12 -2.74 3.20
N VAL A 151 -6.37 -3.74 3.65
CA VAL A 151 -6.33 -4.23 5.05
C VAL A 151 -5.99 -3.16 6.08
N TRP A 152 -5.22 -2.14 5.70
CA TRP A 152 -4.77 -1.07 6.60
C TRP A 152 -5.86 -0.05 6.95
N THR A 153 -6.99 -0.10 6.27
CA THR A 153 -8.10 0.85 6.49
C THR A 153 -8.88 0.57 7.78
N ASP A 154 -8.68 -0.60 8.38
CA ASP A 154 -9.10 -0.91 9.74
C ASP A 154 -7.95 -0.63 10.72
N PRO A 155 -8.13 0.25 11.72
CA PRO A 155 -7.11 0.53 12.74
C PRO A 155 -6.68 -0.70 13.55
N GLU A 156 -7.56 -1.70 13.76
CA GLU A 156 -7.19 -2.94 14.45
C GLU A 156 -6.20 -3.75 13.60
N ASN A 157 -6.43 -3.85 12.29
CA ASN A 157 -5.49 -4.47 11.36
C ASN A 157 -4.16 -3.70 11.30
N ALA A 158 -4.21 -2.36 11.29
CA ALA A 158 -3.01 -1.52 11.33
C ALA A 158 -2.16 -1.79 12.58
N MET A 159 -2.78 -2.03 13.75
CA MET A 159 -2.07 -2.42 14.97
C MET A 159 -1.41 -3.80 14.85
N ILE A 160 -2.09 -4.79 14.29
CA ILE A 160 -1.55 -6.15 14.06
C ILE A 160 -0.34 -6.09 13.12
N ILE A 161 -0.47 -5.38 12.00
CA ILE A 161 0.60 -5.21 11.01
C ILE A 161 1.81 -4.50 11.63
N SER A 162 1.58 -3.38 12.33
CA SER A 162 2.63 -2.62 13.01
C SER A 162 3.36 -3.44 14.08
N LYS A 163 2.63 -4.30 14.81
CA LYS A 163 3.22 -5.24 15.77
C LYS A 163 4.15 -6.22 15.08
N LYS A 164 3.73 -6.80 13.96
CA LYS A 164 4.55 -7.71 13.17
C LYS A 164 5.82 -7.03 12.66
N ILE A 165 5.73 -5.79 12.22
CA ILE A 165 6.88 -4.99 11.79
C ILE A 165 7.86 -4.79 12.97
N ALA A 166 7.35 -4.40 14.15
CA ALA A 166 8.17 -4.21 15.34
C ALA A 166 8.90 -5.50 15.77
N ASP A 167 8.20 -6.63 15.76
CA ASP A 167 8.77 -7.92 16.09
C ASP A 167 9.86 -8.34 15.08
N THR A 168 9.61 -8.10 13.79
CA THR A 168 10.58 -8.42 12.73
C THR A 168 11.82 -7.55 12.82
N LEU A 169 11.67 -6.25 13.10
CA LEU A 169 12.78 -5.34 13.35
C LEU A 169 13.60 -5.75 14.58
N ALA A 170 12.94 -6.14 15.67
CA ALA A 170 13.60 -6.60 16.88
C ALA A 170 14.40 -7.90 16.68
N LEU A 171 14.03 -8.75 15.71
CA LEU A 171 14.78 -9.94 15.33
C LEU A 171 15.95 -9.60 14.39
N THR A 172 15.80 -8.60 13.54
CA THR A 172 16.82 -8.18 12.56
C THR A 172 17.90 -7.32 13.20
N ASP A 173 17.52 -6.37 14.07
CA ASP A 173 18.41 -5.55 14.89
C ASP A 173 18.07 -5.73 16.38
N TYR A 174 18.67 -6.74 16.99
CA TYR A 174 18.41 -7.05 18.40
C TYR A 174 18.78 -5.89 19.36
N GLN A 175 19.75 -5.07 19.01
CA GLN A 175 20.16 -3.94 19.83
C GLN A 175 19.11 -2.82 19.85
N GLY A 176 18.30 -2.72 18.79
CA GLY A 176 17.19 -1.79 18.66
C GLY A 176 15.88 -2.27 19.27
N LYS A 177 15.80 -3.51 19.80
CA LYS A 177 14.54 -4.11 20.25
C LYS A 177 13.68 -3.24 21.12
N ASP A 178 14.24 -2.67 22.19
CA ASP A 178 13.48 -1.87 23.14
C ASP A 178 13.00 -0.56 22.51
N TYR A 179 13.76 0.00 21.58
CA TYR A 179 13.37 1.18 20.80
C TYR A 179 12.16 0.88 19.90
N TYR A 180 12.21 -0.19 19.11
CA TYR A 180 11.11 -0.57 18.22
C TYR A 180 9.83 -0.90 19.01
N MET A 181 9.96 -1.64 20.10
CA MET A 181 8.82 -1.97 20.96
C MET A 181 8.25 -0.75 21.69
N GLY A 182 9.10 0.22 22.02
CA GLY A 182 8.66 1.51 22.59
C GLY A 182 7.85 2.33 21.58
N ASN A 183 8.35 2.44 20.35
CA ASN A 183 7.65 3.13 19.24
C ASN A 183 6.32 2.42 18.91
N TYR A 184 6.32 1.09 18.85
CA TYR A 184 5.09 0.34 18.62
C TYR A 184 4.02 0.65 19.68
N LYS A 185 4.38 0.64 20.98
CA LYS A 185 3.40 0.94 22.05
C LYS A 185 2.82 2.34 21.94
N LYS A 186 3.62 3.31 21.53
CA LYS A 186 3.15 4.67 21.30
C LYS A 186 2.18 4.70 20.12
N TYR A 187 2.55 4.11 19.01
CA TYR A 187 1.74 4.08 17.79
C TYR A 187 0.46 3.25 17.97
N GLU A 188 0.55 2.10 18.65
CA GLU A 188 -0.63 1.30 19.05
C GLU A 188 -1.66 2.13 19.84
N LYS A 189 -1.18 3.01 20.73
CA LYS A 189 -2.07 3.89 21.47
C LYS A 189 -2.76 4.91 20.56
N GLU A 190 -2.03 5.50 19.62
CA GLU A 190 -2.57 6.47 18.67
C GLU A 190 -3.62 5.80 17.75
N LEU A 191 -3.38 4.56 17.30
CA LEU A 191 -4.36 3.79 16.51
C LEU A 191 -5.60 3.40 17.33
N LYS A 192 -5.45 3.04 18.61
CA LYS A 192 -6.57 2.78 19.51
C LYS A 192 -7.43 4.02 19.75
N ASP A 193 -6.79 5.17 19.97
CA ASP A 193 -7.48 6.44 20.14
C ASP A 193 -8.28 6.77 18.86
N LEU A 194 -7.70 6.55 17.68
CA LEU A 194 -8.36 6.73 16.38
C LEU A 194 -9.56 5.78 16.19
N ASP A 195 -9.39 4.50 16.50
CA ASP A 195 -10.48 3.51 16.43
C ASP A 195 -11.66 3.92 17.34
N GLU A 196 -11.38 4.35 18.56
CA GLU A 196 -12.40 4.84 19.48
C GLU A 196 -13.13 6.08 18.95
N GLU A 197 -12.39 7.03 18.35
CA GLU A 197 -12.99 8.21 17.71
C GLU A 197 -13.92 7.81 16.56
N PHE A 198 -13.55 6.86 15.71
CA PHE A 198 -14.42 6.36 14.67
C PHE A 198 -15.66 5.65 15.23
N ARG A 199 -15.52 4.80 16.25
CA ARG A 199 -16.66 4.13 16.90
C ARG A 199 -17.66 5.16 17.47
N ILE A 200 -17.16 6.14 18.20
CA ILE A 200 -18.00 7.21 18.77
C ILE A 200 -18.70 8.01 17.67
N LEU A 201 -17.98 8.36 16.59
CA LEU A 201 -18.54 9.08 15.45
C LEU A 201 -19.66 8.30 14.77
N ILE A 202 -19.43 7.03 14.48
CA ILE A 202 -20.36 6.19 13.73
C ILE A 202 -21.56 5.76 14.60
N ASP A 203 -21.37 5.50 15.89
CA ASP A 203 -22.46 5.19 16.81
C ASP A 203 -23.44 6.35 16.97
N ASN A 204 -22.95 7.59 16.92
CA ASN A 204 -23.76 8.80 16.96
C ASN A 204 -24.25 9.28 15.57
N ALA A 205 -23.85 8.60 14.49
CA ALA A 205 -24.22 9.01 13.13
C ALA A 205 -25.71 8.77 12.88
N LYS A 206 -26.35 9.72 12.20
CA LYS A 206 -27.75 9.60 11.77
C LYS A 206 -27.95 8.57 10.64
N ARG A 207 -26.88 8.26 9.93
CA ARG A 207 -26.84 7.33 8.80
C ARG A 207 -25.61 6.45 8.94
N LYS A 208 -25.78 5.18 8.64
CA LYS A 208 -24.67 4.20 8.56
C LYS A 208 -24.46 3.76 7.11
N GLU A 209 -24.69 4.68 6.18
CA GLU A 209 -24.55 4.46 4.75
C GLU A 209 -23.66 5.55 4.13
N VAL A 210 -22.73 5.14 3.30
CA VAL A 210 -21.81 6.01 2.55
C VAL A 210 -21.90 5.73 1.05
N ILE A 211 -21.79 6.78 0.23
CA ILE A 211 -21.82 6.64 -1.23
C ILE A 211 -20.55 7.23 -1.83
N PHE A 212 -19.90 6.45 -2.68
CA PHE A 212 -18.70 6.83 -3.40
C PHE A 212 -19.02 6.97 -4.91
N GLY A 213 -18.75 8.13 -5.45
CA GLY A 213 -18.69 8.33 -6.91
C GLY A 213 -17.29 7.99 -7.41
N ASP A 214 -16.75 6.86 -7.01
CA ASP A 214 -15.38 6.42 -7.23
C ASP A 214 -15.24 4.91 -6.95
N ARG A 215 -13.99 4.39 -6.94
CA ARG A 215 -13.64 3.08 -6.37
C ARG A 215 -13.89 3.08 -4.88
N PHE A 216 -14.05 1.87 -4.30
CA PHE A 216 -14.33 1.71 -2.87
C PHE A 216 -13.22 0.92 -2.14
N PRO A 217 -12.10 1.51 -1.80
CA PRO A 217 -11.00 0.84 -1.14
C PRO A 217 -11.11 0.86 0.39
N LEU A 218 -12.31 0.61 0.93
CA LEU A 218 -12.60 0.75 2.37
C LEU A 218 -13.38 -0.45 2.92
N ARG A 219 -13.21 -1.65 2.30
CA ARG A 219 -13.93 -2.86 2.69
C ARG A 219 -13.76 -3.19 4.18
N TYR A 220 -12.51 -3.17 4.66
CA TYR A 220 -12.19 -3.43 6.08
C TYR A 220 -12.73 -2.36 7.00
N PHE A 221 -12.71 -1.10 6.60
CA PHE A 221 -13.28 0.01 7.38
C PHE A 221 -14.79 -0.14 7.58
N VAL A 222 -15.54 -0.44 6.55
CA VAL A 222 -17.02 -0.59 6.67
C VAL A 222 -17.40 -1.82 7.48
N GLU A 223 -16.66 -2.91 7.39
CA GLU A 223 -16.86 -4.08 8.23
C GLU A 223 -16.58 -3.78 9.71
N ALA A 224 -15.45 -3.12 10.01
CA ALA A 224 -15.08 -2.78 11.38
C ALA A 224 -16.13 -1.92 12.10
N TYR A 225 -16.84 -1.05 11.35
CA TYR A 225 -17.76 -0.10 11.93
C TYR A 225 -19.24 -0.33 11.57
N GLY A 226 -19.56 -1.41 10.88
CA GLY A 226 -20.94 -1.76 10.52
C GLY A 226 -21.61 -0.73 9.60
N LEU A 227 -20.88 -0.22 8.64
CA LEU A 227 -21.40 0.69 7.61
C LEU A 227 -21.86 -0.09 6.38
N THR A 228 -22.87 0.41 5.70
CA THR A 228 -23.23 0.00 4.34
C THR A 228 -22.69 0.99 3.31
N TYR A 229 -22.43 0.54 2.10
CA TYR A 229 -21.88 1.41 1.08
C TYR A 229 -22.43 1.12 -0.32
N TYR A 230 -22.35 2.11 -1.18
CA TYR A 230 -22.55 2.00 -2.63
C TYR A 230 -21.43 2.78 -3.32
N ALA A 231 -20.91 2.25 -4.42
CA ALA A 231 -19.82 2.87 -5.13
C ALA A 231 -19.91 2.66 -6.65
N ALA A 232 -19.12 3.41 -7.40
CA ALA A 232 -19.09 3.27 -8.85
C ALA A 232 -18.35 2.01 -9.30
N PHE A 233 -17.35 1.57 -8.49
CA PHE A 233 -16.50 0.43 -8.77
C PHE A 233 -16.08 -0.28 -7.48
N PRO A 234 -15.68 -1.57 -7.56
CA PRO A 234 -14.91 -2.26 -6.53
C PRO A 234 -13.59 -1.54 -6.19
N GLY A 235 -12.95 -1.94 -5.09
CA GLY A 235 -11.75 -1.29 -4.57
C GLY A 235 -10.51 -1.52 -5.42
N CYS A 236 -10.30 -2.77 -5.85
CA CYS A 236 -9.06 -3.24 -6.48
C CYS A 236 -9.04 -3.07 -8.02
N THR A 237 -10.08 -2.50 -8.61
CA THR A 237 -10.16 -2.31 -10.06
C THR A 237 -9.28 -1.17 -10.56
N SER A 238 -8.71 -1.34 -11.75
CA SER A 238 -8.07 -0.26 -12.53
C SER A 238 -9.06 0.58 -13.34
N GLU A 239 -10.35 0.25 -13.33
CA GLU A 239 -11.36 0.94 -14.11
C GLU A 239 -11.64 2.34 -13.59
N SER A 240 -12.00 3.23 -14.49
CA SER A 240 -12.23 4.64 -14.20
C SER A 240 -13.54 5.20 -14.76
N GLU A 241 -14.25 4.44 -15.60
CA GLU A 241 -15.46 4.87 -16.28
C GLU A 241 -16.61 3.87 -16.06
N PRO A 242 -17.53 4.14 -15.10
CA PRO A 242 -18.66 3.27 -14.83
C PRO A 242 -19.70 3.36 -15.97
N SER A 243 -20.55 2.37 -16.05
CA SER A 243 -21.67 2.41 -16.98
C SER A 243 -22.66 3.54 -16.67
N ALA A 244 -23.41 3.96 -17.68
CA ALA A 244 -24.50 4.93 -17.48
C ALA A 244 -25.56 4.40 -16.50
N LYS A 245 -25.74 3.08 -16.40
CA LYS A 245 -26.67 2.41 -15.48
C LYS A 245 -26.19 2.55 -14.04
N THR A 246 -24.91 2.31 -13.76
CA THR A 246 -24.32 2.51 -12.44
C THR A 246 -24.43 3.97 -11.97
N VAL A 247 -24.13 4.93 -12.85
CA VAL A 247 -24.28 6.36 -12.52
C VAL A 247 -25.75 6.72 -12.23
N ALA A 248 -26.69 6.21 -13.02
CA ALA A 248 -28.13 6.45 -12.80
C ALA A 248 -28.59 5.84 -11.47
N PHE A 249 -28.17 4.62 -11.15
CA PHE A 249 -28.46 3.97 -9.87
C PHE A 249 -27.96 4.83 -8.69
N LEU A 250 -26.71 5.27 -8.71
CA LEU A 250 -26.14 6.09 -7.64
C LEU A 250 -26.87 7.44 -7.50
N ILE A 251 -27.30 8.08 -8.61
CA ILE A 251 -28.11 9.28 -8.58
C ILE A 251 -29.47 9.03 -7.88
N ASP A 252 -30.13 7.93 -8.22
CA ASP A 252 -31.42 7.58 -7.64
C ASP A 252 -31.29 7.21 -6.16
N LYS A 253 -30.24 6.49 -5.79
CA LYS A 253 -29.91 6.14 -4.41
C LYS A 253 -29.67 7.38 -3.54
N VAL A 254 -28.84 8.31 -4.01
CA VAL A 254 -28.59 9.59 -3.35
C VAL A 254 -29.88 10.38 -3.10
N LYS A 255 -30.80 10.42 -4.09
CA LYS A 255 -32.09 11.13 -3.95
C LYS A 255 -33.04 10.43 -3.01
N THR A 256 -33.19 9.12 -3.15
CA THR A 256 -34.16 8.30 -2.37
C THR A 256 -33.80 8.35 -0.89
N ASP A 257 -32.53 8.18 -0.55
CA ASP A 257 -32.04 8.10 0.83
C ASP A 257 -31.64 9.47 1.39
N ASN A 258 -31.83 10.54 0.60
CA ASN A 258 -31.50 11.92 0.97
C ASN A 258 -30.04 12.04 1.46
N ILE A 259 -29.09 11.46 0.75
CA ILE A 259 -27.68 11.49 1.08
C ILE A 259 -27.09 12.88 0.89
N PRO A 260 -26.52 13.51 1.92
CA PRO A 260 -26.04 14.89 1.83
C PRO A 260 -24.66 15.04 1.20
N VAL A 261 -23.88 13.95 1.16
CA VAL A 261 -22.48 13.94 0.70
C VAL A 261 -22.24 12.72 -0.14
N ILE A 262 -21.54 12.88 -1.24
CA ILE A 262 -20.94 11.80 -2.01
C ILE A 262 -19.42 11.92 -1.90
N PHE A 263 -18.76 10.78 -1.74
CA PHE A 263 -17.32 10.74 -1.59
C PHE A 263 -16.61 10.44 -2.91
N THR A 264 -15.40 10.94 -3.04
CA THR A 264 -14.36 10.53 -3.98
C THR A 264 -13.10 10.21 -3.18
N ILE A 265 -12.14 9.50 -3.74
CA ILE A 265 -10.88 9.19 -3.06
C ILE A 265 -9.79 10.17 -3.48
N GLU A 266 -8.67 10.19 -2.72
CA GLU A 266 -7.49 10.93 -3.11
C GLU A 266 -6.93 10.41 -4.45
N LEU A 267 -6.26 11.26 -5.18
CA LEU A 267 -5.67 11.00 -6.50
C LEU A 267 -6.68 10.73 -7.64
N SER A 268 -7.97 10.63 -7.32
CA SER A 268 -9.03 10.55 -8.34
C SER A 268 -9.33 11.92 -8.95
N ASN A 269 -9.80 11.93 -10.20
CA ASN A 269 -10.28 13.15 -10.85
C ASN A 269 -11.66 13.61 -10.32
N GLY A 270 -12.39 12.72 -9.62
CA GLY A 270 -13.69 12.95 -9.01
C GLY A 270 -14.81 13.28 -10.01
N ASN A 271 -14.67 12.96 -11.29
CA ASN A 271 -15.65 13.34 -12.32
C ASN A 271 -17.02 12.67 -12.11
N ILE A 272 -17.03 11.41 -11.66
CA ILE A 272 -18.26 10.66 -11.40
C ILE A 272 -19.00 11.30 -10.22
N ALA A 273 -18.30 11.50 -9.09
CA ALA A 273 -18.87 12.17 -7.92
C ALA A 273 -19.44 13.56 -8.25
N LYS A 274 -18.72 14.36 -9.05
CA LYS A 274 -19.20 15.67 -9.53
C LYS A 274 -20.44 15.56 -10.41
N THR A 275 -20.52 14.56 -11.27
CA THR A 275 -21.68 14.30 -12.14
C THR A 275 -22.92 13.96 -11.32
N ILE A 276 -22.77 13.07 -10.33
CA ILE A 276 -23.85 12.71 -9.42
C ILE A 276 -24.27 13.92 -8.57
N ALA A 277 -23.31 14.65 -8.01
CA ALA A 277 -23.57 15.85 -7.21
C ALA A 277 -24.31 16.94 -8.01
N LYS A 278 -23.95 17.14 -9.27
CA LYS A 278 -24.67 18.08 -10.17
C LYS A 278 -26.13 17.68 -10.38
N SER A 279 -26.44 16.38 -10.42
CA SER A 279 -27.79 15.86 -10.64
C SER A 279 -28.64 15.79 -9.36
N THR A 280 -28.02 15.84 -8.19
CA THR A 280 -28.67 15.63 -6.89
C THR A 280 -28.62 16.86 -5.97
N GLY A 281 -27.71 17.78 -6.22
CA GLY A 281 -27.43 18.92 -5.33
C GLY A 281 -26.61 18.59 -4.09
N THR A 282 -26.05 17.38 -4.00
CA THR A 282 -25.20 16.94 -2.86
C THR A 282 -23.82 17.59 -2.90
N LYS A 283 -23.11 17.54 -1.78
CA LYS A 283 -21.70 17.95 -1.70
C LYS A 283 -20.78 16.79 -2.10
N VAL A 284 -19.64 17.11 -2.72
CA VAL A 284 -18.54 16.16 -2.92
C VAL A 284 -17.48 16.42 -1.87
N LEU A 285 -17.04 15.36 -1.18
CA LEU A 285 -15.92 15.39 -0.27
C LEU A 285 -14.90 14.31 -0.67
N THR A 286 -13.64 14.56 -0.39
CA THR A 286 -12.58 13.56 -0.58
C THR A 286 -12.42 12.75 0.70
N PHE A 287 -12.44 11.43 0.57
CA PHE A 287 -12.05 10.50 1.61
C PHE A 287 -10.60 10.07 1.35
N TYR A 288 -9.75 10.18 2.37
CA TYR A 288 -8.35 9.81 2.24
C TYR A 288 -8.17 8.38 2.71
N THR A 289 -7.76 7.51 1.81
CA THR A 289 -7.66 6.05 2.03
C THR A 289 -6.25 5.60 2.40
N CYS A 290 -5.29 6.52 2.38
CA CYS A 290 -3.88 6.26 2.67
C CYS A 290 -3.21 5.25 1.71
N HIS A 291 -3.69 5.13 0.48
CA HIS A 291 -3.03 4.35 -0.57
C HIS A 291 -1.67 4.92 -0.93
N ASN A 292 -1.63 6.23 -1.11
CA ASN A 292 -0.43 6.95 -1.48
C ASN A 292 -0.51 8.39 -0.99
N ILE A 293 0.63 9.06 -0.98
CA ILE A 293 0.73 10.49 -0.68
C ILE A 293 0.50 11.31 -1.94
N SER A 294 -0.26 12.41 -1.80
CA SER A 294 -0.34 13.44 -2.83
C SER A 294 1.00 14.20 -2.86
N LYS A 295 1.38 14.69 -4.05
CA LYS A 295 2.58 15.55 -4.23
C LYS A 295 2.47 16.85 -3.46
#